data_b0ff6ddf7024157fe8a67a9dd2423ac4
#
_entry.id   b0ff6ddf7024157fe8a67a9dd2423ac4
#
_cell.length_a   1.000
_cell.length_b   1.000
_cell.length_c   1.000
_cell.angle_alpha   90.00
_cell.angle_beta   90.00
_cell.angle_gamma   90.00
#
_symmetry.space_group_name_H-M   'P 1'
#
loop_
_entity.id
_entity.type
_entity.pdbx_description
1 polymer ?
#
loop_
_entity_poly.entity_id
_entity_poly.type
_entity_poly.pdbx_seq_one_letter_code
_entity_poly.pdbx_strand_id
1 'polypeptide(L)'
;MPTTKEQIELEQNAAGRMVPAVVNGKPQTPYLGVGKYKPNGRKAAPPVRSSRDYPDDGNKRVPDLETALRKCGLHDGMVISNHHHLRDGDSVALMALEAAAKVGVKDLMWFPSASFPSQKSAIELMERGVIHHIEGSMNGPLGDYCTQGRMRGMGVLRSHGGRWQAVQDGEVHIDIAVIAAPTADPFGNADGSHGKSACGSLGFALADSMYADHVIVVTDNLVPFPCVPWQIQGNNVDFVVEVDSIGDPAKIVSGTTQITRSPDRLRIAEFVARFLREAGIMRNGFSFQAGAGGIALAFVDYLRRMMKEDGVKARFVRGGSTKYLVDLLQEGLTDYILDGQTFDLDGVKSIAGDPRHVATSPFTSYNYHGKGNFASLVDAVVLGATEVDVNFNANVVTHSDGRLLHGIGGWQNCLEAGCTILAVPSFRDRIPVIVDEVTTLTGPGELIDVIATERGIAVNPRRQDLLDAVKDSSLPIRPIQDIKAEVEKICGGKPARPKRGNRPVAVVKWVDGTVLDTVWQVS
;
A
#
# COMPACT_ATOMS: atom_id res chain seq x y z
N MET A 1 -19.70 28.47 21.54
CA MET A 1 -18.93 28.17 22.77
C MET A 1 -17.82 27.22 22.37
N PRO A 2 -16.57 27.41 22.78
CA PRO A 2 -15.52 26.47 22.46
C PRO A 2 -15.81 25.18 23.25
N THR A 3 -16.05 24.09 22.51
CA THR A 3 -16.11 22.75 23.06
C THR A 3 -14.80 22.44 23.77
N THR A 4 -14.86 22.07 25.02
CA THR A 4 -13.75 21.52 25.80
C THR A 4 -13.01 20.51 24.93
N LYS A 5 -11.73 20.76 24.67
CA LYS A 5 -10.85 19.77 24.00
C LYS A 5 -10.84 18.54 24.89
N GLU A 6 -11.54 17.49 24.51
CA GLU A 6 -11.41 16.19 25.16
C GLU A 6 -9.92 15.81 25.13
N GLN A 7 -9.38 15.56 26.30
CA GLN A 7 -8.00 15.14 26.45
C GLN A 7 -7.92 13.70 25.93
N ILE A 8 -7.19 13.50 24.83
CA ILE A 8 -7.02 12.17 24.24
C ILE A 8 -6.23 11.31 25.23
N GLU A 9 -6.84 10.23 25.68
CA GLU A 9 -6.17 9.25 26.54
C GLU A 9 -5.14 8.47 25.72
N LEU A 10 -3.90 8.42 26.24
CA LEU A 10 -2.77 7.74 25.62
C LEU A 10 -2.29 6.59 26.50
N GLU A 11 -1.94 5.48 25.88
CA GLU A 11 -1.31 4.34 26.55
C GLU A 11 -0.01 3.94 25.84
N GLN A 12 0.93 3.35 26.58
CA GLN A 12 2.17 2.87 26.00
C GLN A 12 2.00 1.43 25.51
N ASN A 13 2.40 1.20 24.25
CA ASN A 13 2.37 -0.14 23.65
C ASN A 13 3.70 -0.91 23.80
N ALA A 14 3.74 -2.15 23.33
CA ALA A 14 4.93 -3.01 23.44
C ALA A 14 6.16 -2.52 22.64
N ALA A 15 5.97 -1.59 21.70
CA ALA A 15 7.06 -0.93 20.99
C ALA A 15 7.55 0.35 21.71
N GLY A 16 7.05 0.63 22.92
CA GLY A 16 7.39 1.82 23.70
C GLY A 16 6.76 3.11 23.19
N ARG A 17 5.79 3.02 22.27
CA ARG A 17 5.12 4.18 21.66
C ARG A 17 3.86 4.55 22.44
N MET A 18 3.59 5.86 22.57
CA MET A 18 2.35 6.38 23.13
C MET A 18 1.29 6.43 22.03
N VAL A 19 0.20 5.68 22.21
CA VAL A 19 -0.88 5.54 21.25
C VAL A 19 -2.23 5.87 21.86
N PRO A 20 -3.20 6.41 21.07
CA PRO A 20 -4.54 6.69 21.59
C PRO A 20 -5.28 5.39 21.96
N ALA A 21 -5.88 5.38 23.16
CA ALA A 21 -6.77 4.29 23.61
C ALA A 21 -8.10 4.26 22.82
N VAL A 22 -8.52 5.41 22.28
CA VAL A 22 -9.75 5.55 21.48
C VAL A 22 -9.42 6.33 20.19
N VAL A 23 -9.86 5.83 19.04
CA VAL A 23 -9.73 6.48 17.74
C VAL A 23 -11.11 6.58 17.11
N ASN A 24 -11.53 7.80 16.79
CA ASN A 24 -12.86 8.08 16.18
C ASN A 24 -14.02 7.40 16.92
N GLY A 25 -14.00 7.47 18.27
CA GLY A 25 -15.03 6.88 19.13
C GLY A 25 -14.94 5.34 19.28
N LYS A 26 -13.97 4.68 18.68
CA LYS A 26 -13.78 3.23 18.78
C LYS A 26 -12.59 2.91 19.70
N PRO A 27 -12.76 2.05 20.74
CA PRO A 27 -11.64 1.53 21.53
C PRO A 27 -10.61 0.84 20.66
N GLN A 28 -9.35 1.00 21.00
CA GLN A 28 -8.23 0.42 20.26
C GLN A 28 -7.49 -0.62 21.09
N THR A 29 -6.84 -1.54 20.43
CA THR A 29 -5.86 -2.44 21.06
C THR A 29 -4.46 -1.92 20.74
N PRO A 30 -3.62 -1.62 21.74
CA PRO A 30 -2.24 -1.23 21.52
C PRO A 30 -1.45 -2.41 20.94
N TYR A 31 -0.39 -2.13 20.21
CA TYR A 31 0.50 -3.15 19.67
C TYR A 31 1.13 -3.99 20.79
N LEU A 32 1.03 -5.32 20.70
CA LEU A 32 1.49 -6.27 21.72
C LEU A 32 2.81 -6.97 21.36
N GLY A 33 3.34 -6.74 20.16
CA GLY A 33 4.50 -7.44 19.60
C GLY A 33 4.12 -8.26 18.37
N VAL A 34 5.10 -8.59 17.52
CA VAL A 34 4.87 -9.38 16.30
C VAL A 34 4.29 -10.75 16.66
N GLY A 35 3.15 -11.08 16.04
CA GLY A 35 2.45 -12.35 16.25
C GLY A 35 1.85 -12.56 17.65
N LYS A 36 1.83 -11.53 18.51
CA LYS A 36 1.29 -11.62 19.88
C LYS A 36 -0.21 -11.37 19.97
N TYR A 37 -0.78 -10.68 19.00
CA TYR A 37 -2.23 -10.45 18.92
C TYR A 37 -2.85 -11.32 17.84
N LYS A 38 -4.01 -11.88 18.15
CA LYS A 38 -4.84 -12.62 17.21
C LYS A 38 -6.21 -11.95 17.15
N PRO A 39 -6.59 -11.37 16.02
CA PRO A 39 -7.92 -10.78 15.86
C PRO A 39 -9.04 -11.79 16.08
N ASN A 40 -10.15 -11.32 16.65
CA ASN A 40 -11.23 -12.17 17.17
C ASN A 40 -12.21 -12.70 16.13
N GLY A 41 -11.99 -12.60 14.87
CA GLY A 41 -12.97 -13.23 14.06
C GLY A 41 -13.15 -12.70 12.67
N ARG A 42 -13.94 -13.43 11.91
CA ARG A 42 -14.32 -13.09 10.56
C ARG A 42 -15.73 -12.55 10.55
N LYS A 43 -15.93 -11.39 9.97
CA LYS A 43 -17.26 -10.97 9.51
C LYS A 43 -17.59 -11.72 8.23
N ALA A 44 -18.82 -12.18 8.14
CA ALA A 44 -19.35 -12.71 6.89
C ALA A 44 -19.55 -11.56 5.90
N ALA A 45 -19.41 -11.87 4.62
CA ALA A 45 -19.93 -11.04 3.55
C ALA A 45 -21.47 -10.89 3.70
N PRO A 46 -22.11 -9.92 3.02
CA PRO A 46 -23.56 -9.87 2.92
C PRO A 46 -24.15 -11.21 2.48
N PRO A 47 -25.42 -11.51 2.81
CA PRO A 47 -26.04 -12.77 2.43
C PRO A 47 -26.01 -13.01 0.92
N VAL A 48 -25.85 -14.26 0.53
CA VAL A 48 -25.89 -14.67 -0.88
C VAL A 48 -27.22 -14.26 -1.48
N ARG A 49 -27.17 -13.56 -2.60
CA ARG A 49 -28.34 -13.12 -3.35
C ARG A 49 -29.00 -14.28 -4.10
N SER A 50 -30.31 -14.21 -4.25
CA SER A 50 -31.09 -15.12 -5.12
C SER A 50 -31.24 -14.49 -6.51
N SER A 51 -31.69 -15.28 -7.46
CA SER A 51 -31.99 -14.78 -8.81
C SER A 51 -33.03 -13.65 -8.85
N ARG A 52 -33.86 -13.53 -7.81
CA ARG A 52 -34.88 -12.50 -7.68
C ARG A 52 -34.32 -11.14 -7.24
N ASP A 53 -33.11 -11.13 -6.75
CA ASP A 53 -32.41 -9.91 -6.30
C ASP A 53 -31.68 -9.18 -7.45
N TYR A 54 -31.73 -9.77 -8.67
CA TYR A 54 -31.15 -9.19 -9.87
C TYR A 54 -32.25 -8.75 -10.85
N PRO A 55 -32.00 -7.73 -11.70
CA PRO A 55 -32.92 -7.36 -12.77
C PRO A 55 -33.18 -8.54 -13.72
N ASP A 56 -34.44 -8.72 -14.17
CA ASP A 56 -34.85 -9.82 -15.06
C ASP A 56 -34.04 -9.87 -16.37
N ASP A 57 -33.67 -8.69 -16.91
CA ASP A 57 -32.85 -8.55 -18.11
C ASP A 57 -31.34 -8.51 -17.81
N GLY A 58 -30.95 -8.62 -16.54
CA GLY A 58 -29.55 -8.53 -16.10
C GLY A 58 -28.92 -7.14 -16.22
N ASN A 59 -29.71 -6.10 -16.55
CA ASN A 59 -29.19 -4.74 -16.76
C ASN A 59 -29.24 -3.90 -15.49
N LYS A 60 -28.06 -3.60 -14.93
CA LYS A 60 -27.88 -2.81 -13.70
C LYS A 60 -27.47 -1.37 -13.95
N ARG A 61 -27.56 -0.90 -15.20
CA ARG A 61 -27.18 0.46 -15.57
C ARG A 61 -28.08 1.50 -14.90
N VAL A 62 -27.45 2.56 -14.44
CA VAL A 62 -28.11 3.79 -13.96
C VAL A 62 -27.44 5.00 -14.62
N PRO A 63 -28.16 6.14 -14.72
CA PRO A 63 -27.69 7.26 -15.53
C PRO A 63 -26.43 7.93 -14.98
N ASP A 64 -26.24 7.96 -13.66
CA ASP A 64 -25.14 8.66 -13.03
C ASP A 64 -24.85 8.15 -11.60
N LEU A 65 -23.72 8.61 -11.05
CA LEU A 65 -23.28 8.28 -9.69
C LEU A 65 -24.24 8.79 -8.61
N GLU A 66 -24.84 9.96 -8.77
CA GLU A 66 -25.80 10.52 -7.79
C GLU A 66 -27.01 9.58 -7.67
N THR A 67 -27.55 9.13 -8.80
CA THR A 67 -28.65 8.18 -8.85
C THR A 67 -28.24 6.83 -8.21
N ALA A 68 -27.05 6.33 -8.52
CA ALA A 68 -26.54 5.09 -7.94
C ALA A 68 -26.44 5.20 -6.40
N LEU A 69 -25.81 6.26 -5.89
CA LEU A 69 -25.63 6.50 -4.46
C LEU A 69 -26.97 6.65 -3.72
N ARG A 70 -27.95 7.37 -4.31
CA ARG A 70 -29.30 7.45 -3.74
C ARG A 70 -30.00 6.09 -3.68
N LYS A 71 -29.84 5.27 -4.71
CA LYS A 71 -30.39 3.89 -4.73
C LYS A 71 -29.71 2.98 -3.71
N CYS A 72 -28.43 3.19 -3.39
CA CYS A 72 -27.72 2.52 -2.30
C CYS A 72 -28.15 3.02 -0.90
N GLY A 73 -29.04 4.00 -0.82
CA GLY A 73 -29.48 4.56 0.47
C GLY A 73 -28.43 5.39 1.18
N LEU A 74 -27.50 6.03 0.44
CA LEU A 74 -26.43 6.83 1.01
C LEU A 74 -26.97 7.83 2.03
N HIS A 75 -26.41 7.82 3.25
CA HIS A 75 -26.75 8.74 4.34
C HIS A 75 -25.50 9.14 5.15
N ASP A 76 -25.69 10.07 6.10
CA ASP A 76 -24.60 10.58 6.95
C ASP A 76 -23.90 9.47 7.72
N GLY A 77 -22.58 9.58 7.80
CA GLY A 77 -21.73 8.66 8.56
C GLY A 77 -21.36 7.35 7.86
N MET A 78 -21.87 7.09 6.66
CA MET A 78 -21.53 5.89 5.90
C MET A 78 -20.06 5.87 5.45
N VAL A 79 -19.59 4.66 5.14
CA VAL A 79 -18.25 4.38 4.62
C VAL A 79 -18.29 4.22 3.11
N ILE A 80 -17.58 5.10 2.40
CA ILE A 80 -17.37 4.97 0.96
C ILE A 80 -15.94 4.51 0.69
N SER A 81 -15.82 3.39 -0.02
CA SER A 81 -14.56 2.80 -0.45
C SER A 81 -14.25 3.13 -1.91
N ASN A 82 -12.97 3.41 -2.20
CA ASN A 82 -12.42 3.60 -3.55
C ASN A 82 -11.06 2.92 -3.69
N HIS A 83 -10.62 2.77 -4.94
CA HIS A 83 -9.41 2.02 -5.26
C HIS A 83 -8.47 2.82 -6.17
N HIS A 84 -7.17 2.53 -6.09
CA HIS A 84 -6.13 3.34 -6.72
C HIS A 84 -5.41 2.65 -7.89
N HIS A 85 -6.09 1.80 -8.67
CA HIS A 85 -5.42 1.13 -9.78
C HIS A 85 -4.98 2.06 -10.90
N LEU A 86 -5.70 3.16 -11.14
CA LEU A 86 -5.26 4.22 -12.04
C LEU A 86 -4.24 5.20 -11.40
N ARG A 87 -3.92 5.02 -10.12
CA ARG A 87 -2.96 5.84 -9.36
C ARG A 87 -3.28 7.33 -9.42
N ASP A 88 -2.31 8.17 -9.82
CA ASP A 88 -2.51 9.62 -9.96
C ASP A 88 -3.42 10.00 -11.14
N GLY A 89 -3.77 9.03 -11.96
CA GLY A 89 -4.72 9.17 -13.07
C GLY A 89 -6.19 8.96 -12.71
N ASP A 90 -6.51 8.49 -11.49
CA ASP A 90 -7.89 8.20 -11.09
C ASP A 90 -8.75 9.46 -10.97
N SER A 91 -9.94 9.43 -11.59
CA SER A 91 -10.96 10.47 -11.46
C SER A 91 -12.18 9.99 -10.67
N VAL A 92 -12.40 8.68 -10.56
CA VAL A 92 -13.66 8.11 -10.03
C VAL A 92 -13.80 8.36 -8.52
N ALA A 93 -12.71 8.35 -7.77
CA ALA A 93 -12.79 8.62 -6.33
C ALA A 93 -13.38 10.02 -6.05
N LEU A 94 -12.90 11.06 -6.75
CA LEU A 94 -13.46 12.42 -6.62
C LEU A 94 -14.88 12.51 -7.18
N MET A 95 -15.17 11.89 -8.32
CA MET A 95 -16.53 11.85 -8.86
C MET A 95 -17.53 11.28 -7.85
N ALA A 96 -17.17 10.20 -7.16
CA ALA A 96 -18.02 9.58 -6.15
C ALA A 96 -18.24 10.49 -4.92
N LEU A 97 -17.17 11.12 -4.43
CA LEU A 97 -17.25 12.03 -3.28
C LEU A 97 -18.02 13.32 -3.62
N GLU A 98 -17.87 13.86 -4.81
CA GLU A 98 -18.63 15.02 -5.29
C GLU A 98 -20.11 14.66 -5.50
N ALA A 99 -20.40 13.47 -6.03
CA ALA A 99 -21.78 12.97 -6.15
C ALA A 99 -22.41 12.79 -4.77
N ALA A 100 -21.67 12.25 -3.78
CA ALA A 100 -22.12 12.17 -2.38
C ALA A 100 -22.42 13.57 -1.79
N ALA A 101 -21.58 14.56 -2.08
CA ALA A 101 -21.82 15.95 -1.66
C ALA A 101 -23.10 16.53 -2.29
N LYS A 102 -23.43 16.17 -3.54
CA LYS A 102 -24.68 16.56 -4.22
C LYS A 102 -25.90 15.85 -3.62
N VAL A 103 -25.77 14.61 -3.16
CA VAL A 103 -26.82 13.92 -2.37
C VAL A 103 -27.13 14.66 -1.09
N GLY A 104 -26.17 15.42 -0.52
CA GLY A 104 -26.33 16.29 0.63
C GLY A 104 -25.86 15.67 1.94
N VAL A 105 -25.15 14.56 1.89
CA VAL A 105 -24.67 13.83 3.07
C VAL A 105 -23.45 14.48 3.72
N LYS A 106 -23.24 14.15 4.98
CA LYS A 106 -22.13 14.61 5.82
C LYS A 106 -21.50 13.46 6.58
N ASP A 107 -20.32 13.77 7.12
CA ASP A 107 -19.61 12.89 8.06
C ASP A 107 -19.20 11.52 7.50
N LEU A 108 -19.05 11.41 6.18
CA LEU A 108 -18.61 10.18 5.55
C LEU A 108 -17.20 9.79 6.02
N MET A 109 -16.96 8.51 6.23
CA MET A 109 -15.62 7.96 6.27
C MET A 109 -15.18 7.63 4.86
N TRP A 110 -14.13 8.28 4.37
CA TRP A 110 -13.53 7.90 3.10
C TRP A 110 -12.47 6.82 3.34
N PHE A 111 -12.68 5.65 2.71
CA PHE A 111 -11.88 4.44 2.87
C PHE A 111 -11.16 4.07 1.56
N PRO A 112 -10.22 4.91 1.08
CA PRO A 112 -9.48 4.62 -0.14
C PRO A 112 -8.41 3.57 0.12
N SER A 113 -8.12 2.72 -0.86
CA SER A 113 -6.95 1.84 -0.80
C SER A 113 -5.63 2.65 -0.86
N ALA A 114 -5.61 3.78 -1.57
CA ALA A 114 -4.65 4.86 -1.46
C ALA A 114 -5.25 6.15 -2.05
N SER A 115 -4.71 7.32 -1.66
CA SER A 115 -5.00 8.61 -2.28
C SER A 115 -3.75 9.20 -2.92
N PHE A 116 -3.93 10.10 -3.88
CA PHE A 116 -2.86 10.73 -4.65
C PHE A 116 -3.01 12.26 -4.66
N PRO A 117 -1.95 13.02 -5.02
CA PRO A 117 -2.01 14.48 -5.10
C PRO A 117 -3.09 15.01 -6.04
N SER A 118 -3.47 14.25 -7.09
CA SER A 118 -4.60 14.60 -7.98
C SER A 118 -5.94 14.74 -7.25
N GLN A 119 -6.08 14.09 -6.09
CA GLN A 119 -7.31 14.10 -5.28
C GLN A 119 -7.33 15.21 -4.21
N LYS A 120 -6.48 16.23 -4.34
CA LYS A 120 -6.38 17.35 -3.38
C LYS A 120 -7.70 18.10 -3.12
N SER A 121 -8.61 18.13 -4.10
CA SER A 121 -9.92 18.78 -3.94
C SER A 121 -10.83 18.08 -2.92
N ALA A 122 -10.52 16.86 -2.49
CA ALA A 122 -11.20 16.22 -1.36
C ALA A 122 -11.05 17.04 -0.05
N ILE A 123 -10.03 17.93 0.05
CA ILE A 123 -9.87 18.85 1.19
C ILE A 123 -11.08 19.78 1.30
N GLU A 124 -11.59 20.32 0.19
CA GLU A 124 -12.78 21.18 0.19
C GLU A 124 -14.02 20.42 0.70
N LEU A 125 -14.13 19.14 0.37
CA LEU A 125 -15.21 18.27 0.87
C LEU A 125 -15.08 18.01 2.38
N MET A 126 -13.86 17.90 2.90
CA MET A 126 -13.61 17.83 4.35
C MET A 126 -13.99 19.14 5.05
N GLU A 127 -13.62 20.28 4.49
CA GLU A 127 -13.94 21.60 5.04
C GLU A 127 -15.46 21.88 5.03
N ARG A 128 -16.17 21.39 4.01
CA ARG A 128 -17.64 21.43 3.94
C ARG A 128 -18.33 20.42 4.85
N GLY A 129 -17.57 19.51 5.49
CA GLY A 129 -18.09 18.50 6.39
C GLY A 129 -18.70 17.29 5.70
N VAL A 130 -18.49 17.10 4.41
CA VAL A 130 -18.92 15.89 3.69
C VAL A 130 -18.09 14.69 4.14
N ILE A 131 -16.77 14.85 4.25
CA ILE A 131 -15.85 13.83 4.74
C ILE A 131 -15.44 14.15 6.17
N HIS A 132 -15.62 13.21 7.09
CA HIS A 132 -15.20 13.33 8.48
C HIS A 132 -13.70 13.02 8.64
N HIS A 133 -13.25 11.89 8.11
CA HIS A 133 -11.86 11.43 8.15
C HIS A 133 -11.55 10.43 7.04
N ILE A 134 -10.25 10.13 6.92
CA ILE A 134 -9.73 9.15 5.97
C ILE A 134 -9.14 7.99 6.75
N GLU A 135 -9.53 6.76 6.42
CA GLU A 135 -8.82 5.54 6.78
C GLU A 135 -8.16 4.94 5.53
N GLY A 136 -6.87 5.19 5.36
CA GLY A 136 -6.12 4.80 4.19
C GLY A 136 -4.89 5.66 4.00
N SER A 137 -4.26 5.54 2.84
CA SER A 137 -3.10 6.34 2.49
C SER A 137 -3.50 7.81 2.22
N MET A 138 -2.72 8.74 2.73
CA MET A 138 -2.88 10.18 2.53
C MET A 138 -1.57 10.75 1.98
N ASN A 139 -1.53 11.01 0.66
CA ASN A 139 -0.33 11.47 -0.03
C ASN A 139 -0.39 12.97 -0.32
N GLY A 140 0.75 13.65 -0.22
CA GLY A 140 0.90 15.06 -0.56
C GLY A 140 -0.06 15.96 0.23
N PRO A 141 -0.86 16.82 -0.44
CA PRO A 141 -1.72 17.81 0.25
C PRO A 141 -2.68 17.22 1.29
N LEU A 142 -3.17 15.99 1.08
CA LEU A 142 -4.02 15.30 2.06
C LEU A 142 -3.25 14.92 3.32
N GLY A 143 -2.00 14.48 3.18
CA GLY A 143 -1.10 14.20 4.29
C GLY A 143 -0.77 15.47 5.08
N ASP A 144 -0.47 16.57 4.39
CA ASP A 144 -0.24 17.88 5.03
C ASP A 144 -1.49 18.37 5.79
N TYR A 145 -2.66 18.26 5.19
CA TYR A 145 -3.93 18.64 5.82
C TYR A 145 -4.19 17.86 7.11
N CYS A 146 -3.95 16.54 7.07
CA CYS A 146 -4.04 15.67 8.24
C CYS A 146 -3.01 16.08 9.31
N THR A 147 -1.72 16.23 8.92
CA THR A 147 -0.63 16.49 9.86
C THR A 147 -0.76 17.86 10.54
N GLN A 148 -1.37 18.85 9.88
CA GLN A 148 -1.71 20.14 10.46
C GLN A 148 -2.85 20.05 11.48
N GLY A 149 -3.50 18.89 11.63
CA GLY A 149 -4.62 18.69 12.54
C GLY A 149 -5.92 19.35 12.08
N ARG A 150 -6.09 19.55 10.78
CA ARG A 150 -7.27 20.22 10.18
C ARG A 150 -8.43 19.24 9.94
N MET A 151 -8.15 17.94 9.81
CA MET A 151 -9.16 16.90 9.66
C MET A 151 -9.97 16.78 10.95
N ARG A 152 -11.29 16.60 10.85
CA ARG A 152 -12.16 16.54 12.03
C ARG A 152 -11.96 15.27 12.85
N GLY A 153 -11.88 14.11 12.16
CA GLY A 153 -11.50 12.85 12.79
C GLY A 153 -9.99 12.58 12.66
N MET A 154 -9.55 11.53 13.31
CA MET A 154 -8.16 11.07 13.27
C MET A 154 -7.93 10.20 12.03
N GLY A 155 -6.82 10.41 11.32
CA GLY A 155 -6.41 9.54 10.22
C GLY A 155 -6.04 8.15 10.70
N VAL A 156 -6.33 7.13 9.90
CA VAL A 156 -5.90 5.76 10.20
C VAL A 156 -5.12 5.21 9.02
N LEU A 157 -3.82 4.97 9.23
CA LEU A 157 -2.94 4.38 8.23
C LEU A 157 -2.93 2.87 8.41
N ARG A 158 -3.31 2.15 7.34
CA ARG A 158 -3.29 0.68 7.28
C ARG A 158 -2.46 0.22 6.10
N SER A 159 -1.80 -0.92 6.25
CA SER A 159 -1.24 -1.62 5.10
C SER A 159 -2.36 -2.17 4.21
N HIS A 160 -2.02 -2.56 2.99
CA HIS A 160 -3.01 -3.16 2.08
C HIS A 160 -3.66 -4.42 2.67
N GLY A 161 -2.88 -5.29 3.31
CA GLY A 161 -3.42 -6.45 4.02
C GLY A 161 -4.14 -6.09 5.32
N GLY A 162 -3.64 -5.08 6.05
CA GLY A 162 -4.29 -4.56 7.26
C GLY A 162 -5.64 -3.88 6.97
N ARG A 163 -5.81 -3.28 5.78
CA ARG A 163 -7.10 -2.79 5.30
C ARG A 163 -8.11 -3.94 5.16
N TRP A 164 -7.64 -5.06 4.60
CA TRP A 164 -8.44 -6.28 4.49
C TRP A 164 -8.76 -6.92 5.82
N GLN A 165 -7.78 -7.01 6.69
CA GLN A 165 -7.96 -7.48 8.04
C GLN A 165 -9.08 -6.68 8.75
N ALA A 166 -9.07 -5.35 8.65
CA ALA A 166 -10.07 -4.50 9.28
C ALA A 166 -11.50 -4.77 8.78
N VAL A 167 -11.67 -5.06 7.50
CA VAL A 167 -12.97 -5.43 6.91
C VAL A 167 -13.40 -6.81 7.41
N GLN A 168 -12.52 -7.81 7.40
CA GLN A 168 -12.83 -9.17 7.83
C GLN A 168 -13.10 -9.28 9.34
N ASP A 169 -12.45 -8.45 10.16
CA ASP A 169 -12.72 -8.39 11.61
C ASP A 169 -13.95 -7.57 11.96
N GLY A 170 -14.49 -6.81 10.99
CA GLY A 170 -15.60 -5.90 11.21
C GLY A 170 -15.21 -4.63 11.98
N GLU A 171 -13.93 -4.29 12.04
CA GLU A 171 -13.47 -3.00 12.53
C GLU A 171 -13.93 -1.88 11.57
N VAL A 172 -13.90 -2.15 10.27
CA VAL A 172 -14.45 -1.32 9.21
C VAL A 172 -15.54 -2.09 8.46
N HIS A 173 -16.74 -1.52 8.39
CA HIS A 173 -17.82 -1.99 7.54
C HIS A 173 -17.88 -1.06 6.31
N ILE A 174 -17.86 -1.62 5.10
CA ILE A 174 -17.99 -0.85 3.86
C ILE A 174 -19.46 -0.82 3.47
N ASP A 175 -20.08 0.37 3.52
CA ASP A 175 -21.46 0.54 3.08
C ASP A 175 -21.54 0.55 1.54
N ILE A 176 -20.66 1.33 0.89
CA ILE A 176 -20.65 1.47 -0.57
C ILE A 176 -19.22 1.38 -1.10
N ALA A 177 -18.96 0.42 -1.98
CA ALA A 177 -17.73 0.34 -2.76
C ALA A 177 -17.95 0.92 -4.17
N VAL A 178 -17.16 1.93 -4.55
CA VAL A 178 -17.18 2.50 -5.90
C VAL A 178 -15.91 2.10 -6.62
N ILE A 179 -16.07 1.35 -7.71
CA ILE A 179 -14.98 0.68 -8.44
C ILE A 179 -14.83 1.31 -9.82
N ALA A 180 -13.69 1.92 -10.09
CA ALA A 180 -13.29 2.32 -11.43
C ALA A 180 -12.92 1.08 -12.24
N ALA A 181 -13.55 0.85 -13.38
CA ALA A 181 -13.26 -0.31 -14.24
C ALA A 181 -13.05 0.14 -15.70
N PRO A 182 -11.87 -0.11 -16.28
CA PRO A 182 -11.58 0.19 -17.68
C PRO A 182 -12.53 -0.44 -18.70
N THR A 183 -13.12 -1.58 -18.35
CA THR A 183 -14.16 -2.25 -19.16
C THR A 183 -15.16 -2.93 -18.23
N ALA A 184 -16.44 -2.82 -18.54
CA ALA A 184 -17.50 -3.53 -17.84
C ALA A 184 -18.66 -3.86 -18.78
N ASP A 185 -19.52 -4.82 -18.37
CA ASP A 185 -20.78 -5.11 -19.05
C ASP A 185 -21.99 -4.57 -18.24
N PRO A 186 -23.20 -4.59 -18.80
CA PRO A 186 -24.39 -4.09 -18.10
C PRO A 186 -24.75 -4.87 -16.82
N PHE A 187 -24.30 -6.11 -16.68
CA PHE A 187 -24.50 -6.92 -15.48
C PHE A 187 -23.49 -6.58 -14.37
N GLY A 188 -22.37 -5.92 -14.73
CA GLY A 188 -21.34 -5.47 -13.80
C GLY A 188 -20.10 -6.36 -13.73
N ASN A 189 -19.95 -7.38 -14.63
CA ASN A 189 -18.63 -8.00 -14.76
C ASN A 189 -17.65 -6.94 -15.26
N ALA A 190 -16.45 -6.90 -14.65
CA ALA A 190 -15.51 -5.84 -14.95
C ALA A 190 -14.06 -6.34 -15.04
N ASP A 191 -13.32 -5.74 -15.96
CA ASP A 191 -11.92 -6.04 -16.24
C ASP A 191 -11.06 -4.77 -16.21
N GLY A 192 -9.86 -4.90 -15.65
CA GLY A 192 -8.88 -3.82 -15.57
C GLY A 192 -7.86 -3.81 -16.70
N SER A 193 -7.75 -4.91 -17.45
CA SER A 193 -6.64 -5.12 -18.39
C SER A 193 -6.94 -4.65 -19.81
N HIS A 194 -8.21 -4.41 -20.15
CA HIS A 194 -8.66 -4.02 -21.49
C HIS A 194 -9.44 -2.70 -21.46
N GLY A 195 -9.54 -2.07 -22.64
CA GLY A 195 -10.20 -0.78 -22.80
C GLY A 195 -9.22 0.40 -22.88
N LYS A 196 -9.77 1.60 -23.19
CA LYS A 196 -8.95 2.83 -23.37
C LYS A 196 -8.25 3.30 -22.10
N SER A 197 -8.81 2.96 -20.95
CA SER A 197 -8.29 3.31 -19.62
C SER A 197 -7.67 2.11 -18.89
N ALA A 198 -7.23 1.08 -19.63
CA ALA A 198 -6.64 -0.12 -19.05
C ALA A 198 -5.56 0.21 -18.00
N CYS A 199 -5.65 -0.41 -16.84
CA CYS A 199 -4.80 -0.18 -15.68
C CYS A 199 -4.21 -1.47 -15.08
N GLY A 200 -4.53 -2.64 -15.65
CA GLY A 200 -4.04 -3.93 -15.20
C GLY A 200 -4.90 -4.57 -14.12
N SER A 201 -4.32 -4.90 -12.97
CA SER A 201 -5.03 -5.59 -11.89
C SER A 201 -6.05 -4.73 -11.15
N LEU A 202 -7.30 -5.19 -11.03
CA LEU A 202 -8.33 -4.63 -10.13
C LEU A 202 -8.29 -5.26 -8.72
N GLY A 203 -7.17 -5.86 -8.35
CA GLY A 203 -7.04 -6.68 -7.15
C GLY A 203 -7.47 -6.00 -5.84
N PHE A 204 -7.30 -4.67 -5.71
CA PHE A 204 -7.75 -3.94 -4.52
C PHE A 204 -9.28 -3.89 -4.40
N ALA A 205 -9.98 -3.88 -5.53
CA ALA A 205 -11.43 -3.80 -5.57
C ALA A 205 -12.10 -5.15 -5.36
N LEU A 206 -11.39 -6.25 -5.69
CA LEU A 206 -11.96 -7.60 -5.66
C LEU A 206 -12.69 -7.86 -4.35
N ALA A 207 -12.05 -7.60 -3.31
CA ALA A 207 -12.51 -8.00 -2.03
C ALA A 207 -13.50 -6.98 -1.44
N ASP A 208 -13.39 -5.68 -1.71
CA ASP A 208 -14.44 -4.71 -1.40
C ASP A 208 -15.75 -5.10 -2.12
N SER A 209 -15.66 -5.60 -3.35
CA SER A 209 -16.85 -6.09 -4.08
C SER A 209 -17.55 -7.28 -3.41
N MET A 210 -16.83 -8.05 -2.59
CA MET A 210 -17.39 -9.21 -1.89
C MET A 210 -17.96 -8.89 -0.52
N TYR A 211 -17.50 -7.80 0.12
CA TYR A 211 -17.82 -7.49 1.51
C TYR A 211 -18.63 -6.21 1.71
N ALA A 212 -18.65 -5.29 0.73
CA ALA A 212 -19.47 -4.09 0.81
C ALA A 212 -20.97 -4.44 0.69
N ASP A 213 -21.82 -3.67 1.37
CA ASP A 213 -23.27 -3.85 1.25
C ASP A 213 -23.73 -3.52 -0.17
N HIS A 214 -23.16 -2.48 -0.78
CA HIS A 214 -23.45 -2.08 -2.15
C HIS A 214 -22.17 -1.86 -2.95
N VAL A 215 -22.22 -2.21 -4.23
CA VAL A 215 -21.10 -2.08 -5.18
C VAL A 215 -21.54 -1.35 -6.43
N ILE A 216 -20.86 -0.27 -6.75
CA ILE A 216 -21.07 0.52 -7.96
C ILE A 216 -19.83 0.40 -8.85
N VAL A 217 -19.98 -0.12 -10.05
CA VAL A 217 -18.94 -0.12 -11.08
C VAL A 217 -19.11 1.13 -11.95
N VAL A 218 -18.02 1.89 -12.12
CA VAL A 218 -17.94 3.05 -13.01
C VAL A 218 -17.00 2.71 -14.14
N THR A 219 -17.50 2.79 -15.38
CA THR A 219 -16.71 2.42 -16.57
C THR A 219 -16.80 3.47 -17.65
N ASP A 220 -15.76 3.57 -18.46
CA ASP A 220 -15.73 4.38 -19.67
C ASP A 220 -15.67 3.53 -20.96
N ASN A 221 -15.91 2.22 -20.82
CA ASN A 221 -15.99 1.28 -21.93
C ASN A 221 -17.00 0.16 -21.59
N LEU A 222 -18.26 0.40 -21.93
CA LEU A 222 -19.31 -0.59 -21.74
C LEU A 222 -19.33 -1.56 -22.93
N VAL A 223 -19.20 -2.85 -22.65
CA VAL A 223 -19.22 -3.92 -23.66
C VAL A 223 -20.47 -4.79 -23.52
N PRO A 224 -20.86 -5.56 -24.53
CA PRO A 224 -21.92 -6.55 -24.41
C PRO A 224 -21.60 -7.60 -23.33
N PHE A 225 -22.65 -8.11 -22.66
CA PHE A 225 -22.53 -9.25 -21.75
C PHE A 225 -22.17 -10.54 -22.51
N PRO A 226 -21.25 -11.38 -21.98
CA PRO A 226 -20.42 -11.16 -20.79
C PRO A 226 -19.10 -10.42 -21.11
N CYS A 227 -18.67 -9.54 -20.23
CA CYS A 227 -17.29 -9.03 -20.23
C CYS A 227 -16.34 -10.14 -19.79
N VAL A 228 -15.52 -10.64 -20.71
CA VAL A 228 -14.55 -11.74 -20.46
C VAL A 228 -13.18 -11.33 -21.01
N PRO A 229 -12.09 -11.52 -20.24
CA PRO A 229 -12.05 -12.01 -18.86
C PRO A 229 -12.62 -10.97 -17.88
N TRP A 230 -13.07 -11.40 -16.69
CA TRP A 230 -13.46 -10.49 -15.62
C TRP A 230 -12.57 -10.68 -14.40
N GLN A 231 -12.31 -9.59 -13.71
CA GLN A 231 -11.61 -9.55 -12.42
C GLN A 231 -12.61 -9.27 -11.27
N ILE A 232 -13.69 -8.55 -11.56
CA ILE A 232 -14.81 -8.32 -10.66
C ILE A 232 -16.01 -9.05 -11.24
N GLN A 233 -16.68 -9.86 -10.42
CA GLN A 233 -17.86 -10.63 -10.81
C GLN A 233 -19.12 -9.79 -10.68
N GLY A 234 -19.92 -9.73 -11.74
CA GLY A 234 -21.13 -8.93 -11.79
C GLY A 234 -22.17 -9.30 -10.73
N ASN A 235 -22.20 -10.57 -10.27
CA ASN A 235 -23.10 -10.98 -9.19
C ASN A 235 -22.85 -10.24 -7.85
N ASN A 236 -21.69 -9.63 -7.68
CA ASN A 236 -21.37 -8.79 -6.51
C ASN A 236 -21.72 -7.31 -6.74
N VAL A 237 -22.08 -6.91 -7.96
CA VAL A 237 -22.30 -5.52 -8.36
C VAL A 237 -23.78 -5.18 -8.30
N ASP A 238 -24.12 -4.00 -7.77
CA ASP A 238 -25.48 -3.49 -7.69
C ASP A 238 -25.82 -2.59 -8.85
N PHE A 239 -24.91 -1.67 -9.19
CA PHE A 239 -25.14 -0.66 -10.23
C PHE A 239 -23.92 -0.49 -11.12
N VAL A 240 -24.19 -0.16 -12.39
CA VAL A 240 -23.19 0.17 -13.40
C VAL A 240 -23.45 1.59 -13.90
N VAL A 241 -22.44 2.44 -13.84
CA VAL A 241 -22.46 3.82 -14.33
C VAL A 241 -21.47 3.95 -15.48
N GLU A 242 -21.97 4.36 -16.64
CA GLU A 242 -21.13 4.69 -17.80
C GLU A 242 -20.77 6.17 -17.77
N VAL A 243 -19.49 6.48 -17.97
CA VAL A 243 -18.96 7.85 -18.00
C VAL A 243 -18.04 8.04 -19.21
N ASP A 244 -17.77 9.29 -19.58
CA ASP A 244 -16.87 9.57 -20.70
C ASP A 244 -15.42 9.13 -20.43
N SER A 245 -14.98 9.24 -19.17
CA SER A 245 -13.63 8.86 -18.74
C SER A 245 -13.60 8.53 -17.25
N ILE A 246 -12.94 7.43 -16.89
CA ILE A 246 -12.64 7.07 -15.49
C ILE A 246 -11.29 7.65 -15.02
N GLY A 247 -10.54 8.29 -15.93
CA GLY A 247 -9.26 8.91 -15.62
C GLY A 247 -8.25 8.85 -16.76
N ASP A 248 -7.00 9.15 -16.46
CA ASP A 248 -5.89 9.18 -17.40
C ASP A 248 -4.94 8.00 -17.19
N PRO A 249 -4.98 6.96 -18.06
CA PRO A 249 -4.13 5.77 -17.90
C PRO A 249 -2.64 6.08 -18.03
N ALA A 250 -2.23 7.18 -18.69
CA ALA A 250 -0.83 7.55 -18.78
C ALA A 250 -0.23 7.95 -17.42
N LYS A 251 -1.06 8.42 -16.48
CA LYS A 251 -0.66 8.79 -15.13
C LYS A 251 -0.58 7.61 -14.15
N ILE A 252 -0.78 6.38 -14.61
CA ILE A 252 -0.44 5.18 -13.83
C ILE A 252 1.05 5.15 -13.49
N VAL A 253 1.89 5.68 -14.39
CA VAL A 253 3.32 5.89 -14.16
C VAL A 253 3.51 7.09 -13.25
N SER A 254 3.82 6.86 -11.99
CA SER A 254 4.21 7.95 -11.08
C SER A 254 5.68 8.34 -11.27
N GLY A 255 6.05 9.56 -10.88
CA GLY A 255 7.43 10.05 -10.95
C GLY A 255 8.45 9.20 -10.16
N THR A 256 7.99 8.34 -9.25
CA THR A 256 8.82 7.41 -8.49
C THR A 256 9.17 6.12 -9.26
N THR A 257 8.44 5.80 -10.35
CA THR A 257 8.61 4.57 -11.14
C THR A 257 9.68 4.73 -12.22
N GLN A 258 10.80 5.34 -11.87
CA GLN A 258 11.95 5.53 -12.76
C GLN A 258 13.22 5.02 -12.10
N ILE A 259 14.03 4.28 -12.89
CA ILE A 259 15.32 3.79 -12.41
C ILE A 259 16.21 4.97 -11.99
N THR A 260 16.90 4.82 -10.87
CA THR A 260 17.83 5.86 -10.41
C THR A 260 19.02 6.01 -11.36
N ARG A 261 19.51 7.26 -11.49
CA ARG A 261 20.77 7.58 -12.19
C ARG A 261 21.90 8.02 -11.24
N SER A 262 21.60 8.09 -9.94
CA SER A 262 22.59 8.45 -8.92
C SER A 262 23.58 7.30 -8.74
N PRO A 263 24.90 7.55 -8.86
CA PRO A 263 25.93 6.52 -8.65
C PRO A 263 25.83 5.84 -7.28
N ASP A 264 25.56 6.61 -6.23
CA ASP A 264 25.43 6.07 -4.87
C ASP A 264 24.22 5.12 -4.76
N ARG A 265 23.10 5.51 -5.34
CA ARG A 265 21.88 4.67 -5.33
C ARG A 265 22.02 3.43 -6.23
N LEU A 266 22.77 3.52 -7.33
CA LEU A 266 23.11 2.37 -8.16
C LEU A 266 24.02 1.39 -7.40
N ARG A 267 24.97 1.91 -6.62
CA ARG A 267 25.83 1.09 -5.74
C ARG A 267 25.00 0.32 -4.70
N ILE A 268 24.01 0.98 -4.08
CA ILE A 268 23.10 0.30 -3.14
C ILE A 268 22.38 -0.86 -3.87
N ALA A 269 21.84 -0.61 -5.05
CA ALA A 269 21.13 -1.62 -5.84
C ALA A 269 22.04 -2.81 -6.19
N GLU A 270 23.29 -2.55 -6.58
CA GLU A 270 24.29 -3.59 -6.84
C GLU A 270 24.63 -4.38 -5.56
N PHE A 271 24.85 -3.70 -4.46
CA PHE A 271 25.13 -4.37 -3.18
C PHE A 271 24.00 -5.31 -2.76
N VAL A 272 22.75 -4.91 -2.94
CA VAL A 272 21.59 -5.75 -2.63
C VAL A 272 21.55 -6.98 -3.54
N ALA A 273 21.74 -6.81 -4.85
CA ALA A 273 21.74 -7.92 -5.80
C ALA A 273 22.88 -8.92 -5.49
N ARG A 274 24.08 -8.43 -5.22
CA ARG A 274 25.22 -9.25 -4.80
C ARG A 274 24.98 -9.93 -3.45
N PHE A 275 24.34 -9.24 -2.50
CA PHE A 275 24.01 -9.84 -1.21
C PHE A 275 23.10 -11.05 -1.39
N LEU A 276 22.06 -10.98 -2.22
CA LEU A 276 21.19 -12.11 -2.50
C LEU A 276 21.95 -13.29 -3.12
N ARG A 277 22.90 -13.02 -4.02
CA ARG A 277 23.75 -14.02 -4.65
C ARG A 277 24.69 -14.66 -3.63
N GLU A 278 25.44 -13.85 -2.88
CA GLU A 278 26.49 -14.31 -1.95
C GLU A 278 25.89 -14.95 -0.68
N ALA A 279 24.69 -14.53 -0.24
CA ALA A 279 23.95 -15.18 0.83
C ALA A 279 23.22 -16.47 0.39
N GLY A 280 23.35 -16.88 -0.89
CA GLY A 280 22.70 -18.09 -1.41
C GLY A 280 21.18 -18.02 -1.52
N ILE A 281 20.60 -16.83 -1.44
CA ILE A 281 19.15 -16.61 -1.62
C ILE A 281 18.79 -16.68 -3.11
N MET A 282 19.64 -16.12 -4.00
CA MET A 282 19.50 -16.23 -5.44
C MET A 282 19.89 -17.64 -5.91
N ARG A 283 18.92 -18.53 -5.98
CA ARG A 283 19.03 -19.92 -6.43
C ARG A 283 17.88 -20.29 -7.36
N ASN A 284 18.00 -21.38 -8.09
CA ASN A 284 16.88 -21.86 -8.92
C ASN A 284 15.61 -22.06 -8.08
N GLY A 285 14.52 -21.52 -8.57
CA GLY A 285 13.22 -21.58 -7.92
C GLY A 285 13.01 -20.57 -6.77
N PHE A 286 13.95 -19.61 -6.56
CA PHE A 286 13.73 -18.53 -5.60
C PHE A 286 12.59 -17.60 -6.05
N SER A 287 12.18 -16.74 -5.16
CA SER A 287 11.15 -15.74 -5.42
C SER A 287 11.52 -14.41 -4.77
N PHE A 288 11.14 -13.31 -5.37
CA PHE A 288 11.41 -12.01 -4.79
C PHE A 288 10.31 -10.99 -5.09
N GLN A 289 10.30 -9.94 -4.28
CA GLN A 289 9.51 -8.74 -4.49
C GLN A 289 10.40 -7.51 -4.43
N ALA A 290 10.22 -6.59 -5.36
CA ALA A 290 10.86 -5.28 -5.37
C ALA A 290 9.81 -4.17 -5.27
N GLY A 291 10.14 -3.07 -4.58
CA GLY A 291 9.35 -1.85 -4.60
C GLY A 291 9.45 -1.12 -5.94
N ALA A 292 8.59 -0.10 -6.14
CA ALA A 292 8.58 0.72 -7.37
C ALA A 292 9.59 1.89 -7.37
N GLY A 293 10.37 2.06 -6.31
CA GLY A 293 11.36 3.14 -6.20
C GLY A 293 12.62 2.92 -7.05
N GLY A 294 13.32 4.00 -7.40
CA GLY A 294 14.43 3.96 -8.34
C GLY A 294 15.59 3.02 -7.96
N ILE A 295 15.86 2.81 -6.66
CA ILE A 295 16.87 1.84 -6.19
C ILE A 295 16.35 0.41 -6.43
N ALA A 296 15.09 0.14 -6.11
CA ALA A 296 14.48 -1.17 -6.28
C ALA A 296 14.42 -1.58 -7.77
N LEU A 297 14.12 -0.65 -8.66
CA LEU A 297 14.15 -0.89 -10.11
C LEU A 297 15.57 -1.19 -10.61
N ALA A 298 16.58 -0.45 -10.13
CA ALA A 298 17.97 -0.71 -10.44
C ALA A 298 18.42 -2.07 -9.91
N PHE A 299 17.98 -2.44 -8.71
CA PHE A 299 18.23 -3.76 -8.14
C PHE A 299 17.72 -4.90 -9.06
N VAL A 300 16.51 -4.76 -9.59
CA VAL A 300 15.95 -5.77 -10.53
C VAL A 300 16.84 -5.91 -11.77
N ASP A 301 17.37 -4.82 -12.33
CA ASP A 301 18.27 -4.89 -13.50
C ASP A 301 19.62 -5.55 -13.16
N TYR A 302 20.23 -5.23 -12.01
CA TYR A 302 21.44 -5.93 -11.55
C TYR A 302 21.19 -7.41 -11.31
N LEU A 303 20.09 -7.74 -10.60
CA LEU A 303 19.72 -9.13 -10.33
C LEU A 303 19.49 -9.92 -11.62
N ARG A 304 18.79 -9.32 -12.60
CA ARG A 304 18.56 -9.91 -13.93
C ARG A 304 19.85 -10.30 -14.62
N ARG A 305 20.90 -9.45 -14.57
CA ARG A 305 22.21 -9.76 -15.14
C ARG A 305 22.86 -10.94 -14.44
N MET A 306 22.86 -10.94 -13.10
CA MET A 306 23.43 -12.02 -12.30
C MET A 306 22.67 -13.34 -12.50
N MET A 307 21.34 -13.30 -12.61
CA MET A 307 20.55 -14.50 -12.95
C MET A 307 20.94 -15.11 -14.30
N LYS A 308 21.24 -14.27 -15.30
CA LYS A 308 21.75 -14.74 -16.61
C LYS A 308 23.15 -15.33 -16.51
N GLU A 309 24.04 -14.66 -15.79
CA GLU A 309 25.42 -15.12 -15.58
C GLU A 309 25.46 -16.49 -14.91
N ASP A 310 24.62 -16.69 -13.89
CA ASP A 310 24.61 -17.92 -13.09
C ASP A 310 23.64 -18.99 -13.60
N GLY A 311 22.85 -18.69 -14.64
CA GLY A 311 21.83 -19.60 -15.17
C GLY A 311 20.69 -19.86 -14.16
N VAL A 312 20.37 -18.88 -13.30
CA VAL A 312 19.36 -18.98 -12.26
C VAL A 312 18.01 -18.45 -12.74
N LYS A 313 16.94 -19.16 -12.41
CA LYS A 313 15.57 -18.80 -12.73
C LYS A 313 14.72 -18.70 -11.47
N ALA A 314 13.94 -17.61 -11.36
CA ALA A 314 12.96 -17.45 -10.29
C ALA A 314 11.68 -18.25 -10.57
N ARG A 315 11.05 -18.78 -9.53
CA ARG A 315 9.75 -19.43 -9.63
C ARG A 315 8.63 -18.41 -9.88
N PHE A 316 8.66 -17.31 -9.17
CA PHE A 316 7.80 -16.16 -9.40
C PHE A 316 8.45 -14.88 -8.88
N VAL A 317 8.00 -13.77 -9.43
CA VAL A 317 8.25 -12.43 -8.91
C VAL A 317 6.92 -11.76 -8.65
N ARG A 318 6.86 -10.84 -7.69
CA ARG A 318 5.59 -10.24 -7.31
C ARG A 318 5.71 -8.78 -6.85
N GLY A 319 4.54 -8.21 -6.53
CA GLY A 319 4.39 -6.85 -6.03
C GLY A 319 3.68 -5.98 -7.06
N GLY A 320 4.13 -4.75 -7.21
CA GLY A 320 3.74 -3.87 -8.28
C GLY A 320 4.54 -4.18 -9.55
N SER A 321 3.86 -4.53 -10.63
CA SER A 321 4.55 -4.88 -11.87
C SER A 321 5.00 -3.66 -12.65
N THR A 322 6.20 -3.75 -13.20
CA THR A 322 6.83 -2.78 -14.08
C THR A 322 7.48 -3.48 -15.26
N LYS A 323 7.88 -2.70 -16.26
CA LYS A 323 8.66 -3.19 -17.40
C LYS A 323 9.82 -4.12 -16.97
N TYR A 324 10.51 -3.82 -15.87
CA TYR A 324 11.64 -4.62 -15.40
C TYR A 324 11.24 -6.04 -14.99
N LEU A 325 10.06 -6.22 -14.38
CA LEU A 325 9.54 -7.57 -14.09
C LEU A 325 9.02 -8.25 -15.36
N VAL A 326 8.42 -7.49 -16.28
CA VAL A 326 7.98 -8.00 -17.58
C VAL A 326 9.16 -8.50 -18.41
N ASP A 327 10.28 -7.78 -18.40
CA ASP A 327 11.52 -8.23 -19.09
C ASP A 327 12.02 -9.58 -18.53
N LEU A 328 11.96 -9.79 -17.20
CA LEU A 328 12.32 -11.09 -16.60
C LEU A 328 11.41 -12.23 -17.10
N LEU A 329 10.11 -11.97 -17.23
CA LEU A 329 9.15 -12.95 -17.72
C LEU A 329 9.39 -13.29 -19.20
N GLN A 330 9.59 -12.26 -20.03
CA GLN A 330 9.82 -12.42 -21.47
C GLN A 330 11.14 -13.12 -21.77
N GLU A 331 12.16 -12.89 -20.95
CA GLU A 331 13.49 -13.54 -21.08
C GLU A 331 13.54 -14.94 -20.45
N GLY A 332 12.43 -15.41 -19.85
CA GLY A 332 12.37 -16.74 -19.23
C GLY A 332 13.12 -16.85 -17.90
N LEU A 333 13.47 -15.71 -17.28
CA LEU A 333 14.15 -15.65 -15.98
C LEU A 333 13.20 -15.81 -14.81
N THR A 334 11.90 -15.74 -15.04
CA THR A 334 10.86 -16.11 -14.06
C THR A 334 9.75 -16.90 -14.74
N ASP A 335 9.07 -17.77 -13.97
CA ASP A 335 7.93 -18.52 -14.50
C ASP A 335 6.65 -17.68 -14.49
N TYR A 336 6.47 -16.82 -13.48
CA TYR A 336 5.24 -16.03 -13.27
C TYR A 336 5.53 -14.64 -12.70
N ILE A 337 4.64 -13.70 -13.03
CA ILE A 337 4.46 -12.45 -12.28
C ILE A 337 3.14 -12.55 -11.52
N LEU A 338 3.16 -12.34 -10.20
CA LEU A 338 1.96 -12.28 -9.37
C LEU A 338 1.69 -10.80 -9.03
N ASP A 339 0.87 -10.15 -9.86
CA ASP A 339 0.67 -8.70 -9.86
C ASP A 339 -0.49 -8.28 -8.94
N GLY A 340 -0.17 -7.56 -7.88
CA GLY A 340 -1.18 -6.93 -7.01
C GLY A 340 -1.62 -5.55 -7.50
N GLN A 341 -0.77 -4.89 -8.30
CA GLN A 341 -1.01 -3.60 -8.91
C GLN A 341 0.00 -3.35 -10.04
N THR A 342 -0.48 -2.90 -11.19
CA THR A 342 0.36 -2.55 -12.32
C THR A 342 0.84 -1.10 -12.21
N PHE A 343 2.14 -0.84 -12.45
CA PHE A 343 2.74 0.48 -12.24
C PHE A 343 3.18 1.19 -13.52
N ASP A 344 3.12 0.52 -14.67
CA ASP A 344 3.39 1.12 -15.98
C ASP A 344 2.61 0.44 -17.11
N LEU A 345 2.67 1.05 -18.30
CA LEU A 345 1.92 0.56 -19.47
C LEU A 345 2.48 -0.75 -20.04
N ASP A 346 3.76 -1.07 -19.81
CA ASP A 346 4.32 -2.37 -20.21
C ASP A 346 3.75 -3.49 -19.34
N GLY A 347 3.58 -3.24 -18.03
CA GLY A 347 2.87 -4.13 -17.14
C GLY A 347 1.42 -4.34 -17.54
N VAL A 348 0.69 -3.26 -17.92
CA VAL A 348 -0.70 -3.36 -18.41
C VAL A 348 -0.80 -4.21 -19.67
N LYS A 349 0.07 -4.01 -20.64
CA LYS A 349 0.11 -4.85 -21.87
C LYS A 349 0.43 -6.32 -21.56
N SER A 350 1.38 -6.53 -20.64
CA SER A 350 1.79 -7.88 -20.26
C SER A 350 0.66 -8.66 -19.59
N ILE A 351 -0.05 -8.07 -18.62
CA ILE A 351 -1.15 -8.74 -17.92
C ILE A 351 -2.36 -9.00 -18.83
N ALA A 352 -2.56 -8.17 -19.85
CA ALA A 352 -3.60 -8.38 -20.86
C ALA A 352 -3.27 -9.52 -21.84
N GLY A 353 -1.98 -9.78 -22.12
CA GLY A 353 -1.55 -10.66 -23.22
C GLY A 353 -0.80 -11.92 -22.82
N ASP A 354 -0.27 -12.01 -21.60
CA ASP A 354 0.53 -13.17 -21.15
C ASP A 354 -0.12 -13.84 -19.94
N PRO A 355 -0.64 -15.09 -20.06
CA PRO A 355 -1.29 -15.79 -18.97
C PRO A 355 -0.38 -16.11 -17.77
N ARG A 356 0.94 -15.93 -17.91
CA ARG A 356 1.89 -16.07 -16.82
C ARG A 356 2.00 -14.79 -15.97
N HIS A 357 1.43 -13.68 -16.44
CA HIS A 357 1.27 -12.45 -15.67
C HIS A 357 -0.13 -12.46 -15.04
N VAL A 358 -0.19 -12.83 -13.76
CA VAL A 358 -1.43 -13.16 -13.06
C VAL A 358 -1.86 -12.01 -12.16
N ALA A 359 -3.07 -11.51 -12.35
CA ALA A 359 -3.69 -10.57 -11.42
C ALA A 359 -3.94 -11.25 -10.06
N THR A 360 -3.50 -10.58 -8.99
CA THR A 360 -3.73 -11.00 -7.61
C THR A 360 -4.47 -9.89 -6.85
N SER A 361 -4.83 -10.17 -5.61
CA SER A 361 -5.49 -9.19 -4.75
C SER A 361 -4.82 -9.13 -3.38
N PRO A 362 -5.02 -8.08 -2.59
CA PRO A 362 -4.62 -8.08 -1.18
C PRO A 362 -5.21 -9.27 -0.41
N PHE A 363 -6.38 -9.76 -0.81
CA PHE A 363 -7.01 -10.94 -0.22
C PHE A 363 -6.18 -12.22 -0.39
N THR A 364 -5.55 -12.42 -1.55
CA THR A 364 -4.70 -13.58 -1.80
C THR A 364 -3.24 -13.33 -1.43
N SER A 365 -2.81 -12.08 -1.48
CA SER A 365 -1.42 -11.69 -1.30
C SER A 365 -1.03 -11.45 0.15
N TYR A 366 -1.96 -10.94 0.97
CA TYR A 366 -1.66 -10.38 2.29
C TYR A 366 -2.72 -10.75 3.34
N ASN A 367 -3.57 -11.72 3.11
CA ASN A 367 -4.66 -12.03 4.00
C ASN A 367 -4.14 -12.60 5.33
N TYR A 368 -4.26 -11.82 6.40
CA TYR A 368 -3.85 -12.22 7.75
C TYR A 368 -4.71 -13.36 8.32
N HIS A 369 -5.96 -13.47 7.90
CA HIS A 369 -6.87 -14.56 8.30
C HIS A 369 -6.78 -15.81 7.41
N GLY A 370 -6.00 -15.76 6.34
CA GLY A 370 -5.77 -16.90 5.47
C GLY A 370 -4.86 -17.93 6.11
N LYS A 371 -4.97 -19.20 5.72
CA LYS A 371 -4.03 -20.26 6.08
C LYS A 371 -2.62 -19.96 5.55
N GLY A 372 -2.53 -19.24 4.44
CA GLY A 372 -1.30 -18.78 3.80
C GLY A 372 -1.62 -17.64 2.84
N ASN A 373 -0.59 -16.90 2.48
CA ASN A 373 -0.66 -15.82 1.50
C ASN A 373 0.61 -15.80 0.63
N PHE A 374 0.59 -15.06 -0.47
CA PHE A 374 1.77 -15.03 -1.35
C PHE A 374 2.97 -14.30 -0.74
N ALA A 375 2.78 -13.34 0.17
CA ALA A 375 3.90 -12.62 0.79
C ALA A 375 4.78 -13.55 1.62
N SER A 376 4.18 -14.50 2.35
CA SER A 376 4.91 -15.48 3.16
C SER A 376 5.68 -16.54 2.35
N LEU A 377 5.48 -16.58 1.03
CA LEU A 377 6.22 -17.49 0.12
C LEU A 377 7.42 -16.81 -0.55
N VAL A 378 7.64 -15.53 -0.30
CA VAL A 378 8.72 -14.75 -0.92
C VAL A 378 10.03 -15.01 -0.20
N ASP A 379 11.08 -15.42 -0.93
CA ASP A 379 12.41 -15.63 -0.36
C ASP A 379 13.08 -14.31 0.04
N ALA A 380 12.93 -13.25 -0.78
CA ALA A 380 13.49 -11.94 -0.47
C ALA A 380 12.59 -10.77 -0.90
N VAL A 381 12.58 -9.73 -0.08
CA VAL A 381 11.92 -8.46 -0.44
C VAL A 381 12.91 -7.30 -0.32
N VAL A 382 12.85 -6.38 -1.30
CA VAL A 382 13.67 -5.16 -1.31
C VAL A 382 12.78 -3.94 -1.25
N LEU A 383 12.88 -3.19 -0.16
CA LEU A 383 12.01 -2.07 0.17
C LEU A 383 12.83 -0.80 0.44
N GLY A 384 12.17 0.35 0.37
CA GLY A 384 12.72 1.63 0.83
C GLY A 384 12.23 1.99 2.23
N ALA A 385 12.87 3.00 2.85
CA ALA A 385 12.41 3.63 4.08
C ALA A 385 12.80 5.10 4.09
N THR A 386 12.10 5.92 4.88
CA THR A 386 12.48 7.33 5.14
C THR A 386 13.59 7.41 6.17
N GLU A 387 13.46 6.61 7.22
CA GLU A 387 14.44 6.46 8.30
C GLU A 387 14.52 5.00 8.73
N VAL A 388 15.68 4.61 9.24
CA VAL A 388 15.90 3.36 9.95
C VAL A 388 16.67 3.66 11.23
N ASP A 389 16.47 2.88 12.30
CA ASP A 389 17.26 3.09 13.52
C ASP A 389 18.24 1.96 13.81
N VAL A 390 19.05 2.15 14.85
CA VAL A 390 20.08 1.20 15.25
C VAL A 390 19.52 -0.14 15.73
N ASN A 391 18.23 -0.23 15.99
CA ASN A 391 17.48 -1.43 16.30
C ASN A 391 16.77 -2.02 15.08
N PHE A 392 17.09 -1.54 13.88
CA PHE A 392 16.48 -1.93 12.61
C PHE A 392 15.01 -1.53 12.44
N ASN A 393 14.43 -0.77 13.37
CA ASN A 393 13.08 -0.22 13.15
C ASN A 393 13.07 0.70 11.93
N ALA A 394 11.93 0.77 11.24
CA ALA A 394 11.78 1.60 10.05
C ALA A 394 10.58 2.54 10.10
N ASN A 395 10.77 3.72 9.53
CA ASN A 395 9.75 4.70 9.21
C ASN A 395 9.57 4.77 7.70
N VAL A 396 8.34 4.70 7.22
CA VAL A 396 8.00 4.91 5.80
C VAL A 396 6.87 5.90 5.60
N VAL A 397 6.13 6.27 6.64
CA VAL A 397 4.90 7.06 6.51
C VAL A 397 5.09 8.55 6.76
N THR A 398 6.16 8.94 7.47
CA THR A 398 6.45 10.35 7.71
C THR A 398 7.83 10.74 7.19
N HIS A 399 8.00 12.03 6.89
CA HIS A 399 9.31 12.66 6.80
C HIS A 399 9.97 12.72 8.18
N SER A 400 11.27 13.03 8.21
CA SER A 400 12.04 13.23 9.45
C SER A 400 11.55 14.42 10.28
N ASP A 401 10.81 15.35 9.69
CA ASP A 401 10.16 16.47 10.38
C ASP A 401 8.78 16.10 10.97
N GLY A 402 8.31 14.87 10.77
CA GLY A 402 7.05 14.34 11.29
C GLY A 402 5.83 14.55 10.40
N ARG A 403 5.96 15.22 9.25
CA ARG A 403 4.85 15.36 8.30
C ARG A 403 4.57 14.04 7.59
N LEU A 404 3.29 13.75 7.37
CA LEU A 404 2.90 12.59 6.57
C LEU A 404 3.43 12.73 5.14
N LEU A 405 4.11 11.68 4.69
CA LEU A 405 4.63 11.56 3.33
C LEU A 405 3.66 10.78 2.44
N HIS A 406 3.26 9.61 2.90
CA HIS A 406 2.33 8.72 2.20
C HIS A 406 1.80 7.64 3.17
N GLY A 407 1.00 6.72 2.66
CA GLY A 407 0.54 5.58 3.44
C GLY A 407 1.54 4.42 3.48
N ILE A 408 1.15 3.36 4.17
CA ILE A 408 1.98 2.16 4.37
C ILE A 408 2.10 1.34 3.07
N GLY A 409 1.06 1.30 2.25
CA GLY A 409 1.02 0.43 1.09
C GLY A 409 1.04 -1.05 1.46
N GLY A 410 1.70 -1.85 0.65
CA GLY A 410 1.98 -3.26 0.97
C GLY A 410 3.22 -3.49 1.84
N TRP A 411 3.89 -2.44 2.28
CA TRP A 411 5.20 -2.49 2.89
C TRP A 411 5.26 -3.40 4.12
N GLN A 412 4.38 -3.21 5.11
CA GLN A 412 4.32 -4.07 6.30
C GLN A 412 4.05 -5.54 5.96
N ASN A 413 3.19 -5.79 4.98
CA ASN A 413 2.84 -7.16 4.58
C ASN A 413 4.02 -7.91 3.94
N CYS A 414 4.95 -7.17 3.35
CA CYS A 414 6.14 -7.75 2.74
C CYS A 414 7.17 -8.21 3.78
N LEU A 415 7.08 -7.73 5.02
CA LEU A 415 7.97 -8.13 6.12
C LEU A 415 7.80 -9.61 6.53
N GLU A 416 6.81 -10.31 5.98
CA GLU A 416 6.66 -11.77 6.15
C GLU A 416 7.61 -12.59 5.24
N ALA A 417 8.38 -11.95 4.37
CA ALA A 417 9.33 -12.61 3.48
C ALA A 417 10.49 -13.27 4.24
N GLY A 418 11.12 -14.26 3.64
CA GLY A 418 12.26 -14.99 4.22
C GLY A 418 13.49 -14.10 4.52
N CYS A 419 13.66 -13.03 3.73
CA CYS A 419 14.69 -12.01 3.94
C CYS A 419 14.16 -10.63 3.56
N THR A 420 14.09 -9.73 4.53
CA THR A 420 13.68 -8.33 4.32
C THR A 420 14.88 -7.41 4.25
N ILE A 421 15.07 -6.76 3.11
CA ILE A 421 16.18 -5.84 2.84
C ILE A 421 15.65 -4.43 2.65
N LEU A 422 16.14 -3.48 3.45
CA LEU A 422 15.90 -2.06 3.23
C LEU A 422 17.07 -1.45 2.46
N ALA A 423 16.79 -0.98 1.24
CA ALA A 423 17.74 -0.31 0.36
C ALA A 423 17.53 1.20 0.45
N VAL A 424 18.37 1.89 1.19
CA VAL A 424 18.23 3.32 1.52
C VAL A 424 19.54 4.07 1.34
N PRO A 425 19.51 5.33 0.84
CA PRO A 425 20.71 6.18 0.91
C PRO A 425 21.06 6.45 2.37
N SER A 426 22.32 6.59 2.70
CA SER A 426 22.74 6.83 4.08
C SER A 426 22.29 8.21 4.62
N PHE A 427 22.08 9.19 3.72
CA PHE A 427 21.48 10.50 4.04
C PHE A 427 20.74 11.08 2.83
N ARG A 428 19.85 12.05 3.09
CA ARG A 428 19.16 12.88 2.09
C ARG A 428 19.31 14.34 2.47
N ASP A 429 19.76 15.17 1.56
CA ASP A 429 19.95 16.62 1.80
C ASP A 429 20.69 16.92 3.13
N ARG A 430 21.74 16.15 3.44
CA ARG A 430 22.51 16.18 4.69
C ARG A 430 21.72 15.77 5.96
N ILE A 431 20.58 15.14 5.81
CA ILE A 431 19.81 14.55 6.91
C ILE A 431 20.15 13.05 6.96
N PRO A 432 20.75 12.53 8.04
CA PRO A 432 21.01 11.11 8.21
C PRO A 432 19.72 10.29 8.11
N VAL A 433 19.77 9.16 7.40
CA VAL A 433 18.66 8.21 7.32
C VAL A 433 18.73 7.16 8.44
N ILE A 434 19.97 6.86 8.89
CA ILE A 434 20.17 5.98 10.06
C ILE A 434 20.20 6.87 11.31
N VAL A 435 19.21 6.66 12.19
CA VAL A 435 18.96 7.49 13.38
C VAL A 435 19.05 6.67 14.68
N ASP A 436 19.00 7.33 15.84
CA ASP A 436 18.94 6.62 17.12
C ASP A 436 17.59 5.95 17.32
N GLU A 437 16.50 6.60 16.90
CA GLU A 437 15.13 6.15 16.98
C GLU A 437 14.33 6.80 15.86
N VAL A 438 13.56 6.01 15.11
CA VAL A 438 12.73 6.50 14.00
C VAL A 438 11.64 7.46 14.46
N THR A 439 11.33 8.45 13.63
CA THR A 439 10.31 9.47 13.91
C THR A 439 8.93 8.83 14.09
N THR A 440 8.56 7.91 13.21
CA THR A 440 7.30 7.16 13.28
C THR A 440 7.58 5.69 12.99
N LEU A 441 7.21 4.82 13.91
CA LEU A 441 7.42 3.39 13.74
C LEU A 441 6.39 2.82 12.76
N THR A 442 6.88 2.31 11.63
CA THR A 442 6.04 1.63 10.64
C THR A 442 6.36 0.14 10.57
N GLY A 443 7.62 -0.24 10.75
CA GLY A 443 8.07 -1.64 10.74
C GLY A 443 8.97 -1.96 11.93
N PRO A 444 8.58 -2.94 12.75
CA PRO A 444 9.42 -3.45 13.83
C PRO A 444 10.72 -4.06 13.31
N GLY A 445 11.84 -3.72 13.95
CA GLY A 445 13.17 -4.14 13.54
C GLY A 445 13.42 -5.64 13.63
N GLU A 446 12.61 -6.36 14.39
CA GLU A 446 12.67 -7.82 14.44
C GLU A 446 12.29 -8.52 13.13
N LEU A 447 11.65 -7.81 12.19
CA LEU A 447 11.27 -8.31 10.87
C LEU A 447 12.14 -7.74 9.73
N ILE A 448 13.16 -6.94 10.06
CA ILE A 448 14.05 -6.34 9.08
C ILE A 448 15.43 -6.95 9.22
N ASP A 449 15.87 -7.65 8.20
CA ASP A 449 17.06 -8.48 8.25
C ASP A 449 18.33 -7.76 7.81
N VAL A 450 18.19 -6.85 6.81
CA VAL A 450 19.34 -6.19 6.19
C VAL A 450 19.01 -4.73 5.88
N ILE A 451 19.96 -3.85 6.17
CA ILE A 451 19.92 -2.44 5.74
C ILE A 451 21.13 -2.21 4.84
N ALA A 452 20.87 -1.92 3.55
CA ALA A 452 21.90 -1.64 2.56
C ALA A 452 21.95 -0.15 2.23
N THR A 453 23.15 0.42 2.37
CA THR A 453 23.46 1.81 2.00
C THR A 453 24.68 1.82 1.07
N GLU A 454 24.97 2.96 0.44
CA GLU A 454 26.19 3.14 -0.37
C GLU A 454 27.49 3.06 0.46
N ARG A 455 27.39 3.09 1.81
CA ARG A 455 28.51 3.04 2.77
C ARG A 455 28.74 1.69 3.40
N GLY A 456 27.83 0.76 3.19
CA GLY A 456 27.92 -0.59 3.71
C GLY A 456 26.56 -1.22 3.92
N ILE A 457 26.62 -2.50 4.25
CA ILE A 457 25.48 -3.34 4.51
C ILE A 457 25.49 -3.74 5.97
N ALA A 458 24.43 -3.44 6.71
CA ALA A 458 24.23 -3.91 8.06
C ALA A 458 23.27 -5.11 8.03
N VAL A 459 23.72 -6.24 8.54
CA VAL A 459 22.88 -7.43 8.77
C VAL A 459 22.41 -7.40 10.21
N ASN A 460 21.12 -7.65 10.43
CA ASN A 460 20.56 -7.70 11.77
C ASN A 460 21.25 -8.82 12.58
N PRO A 461 21.79 -8.52 13.77
CA PRO A 461 22.48 -9.53 14.58
C PRO A 461 21.65 -10.77 14.92
N ARG A 462 20.33 -10.70 14.80
CA ARG A 462 19.42 -11.84 14.99
C ARG A 462 19.49 -12.86 13.83
N ARG A 463 20.03 -12.46 12.68
CA ARG A 463 20.15 -13.28 11.45
C ARG A 463 21.57 -13.83 11.33
N GLN A 464 21.95 -14.67 12.31
CA GLN A 464 23.26 -15.33 12.31
C GLN A 464 23.48 -16.17 11.05
N ASP A 465 22.42 -16.77 10.51
CA ASP A 465 22.41 -17.51 9.24
C ASP A 465 22.91 -16.65 8.06
N LEU A 466 22.45 -15.42 7.96
CA LEU A 466 22.89 -14.49 6.92
C LEU A 466 24.31 -13.97 7.16
N LEU A 467 24.66 -13.67 8.42
CA LEU A 467 26.02 -13.27 8.79
C LEU A 467 27.03 -14.35 8.43
N ASP A 468 26.73 -15.61 8.74
CA ASP A 468 27.60 -16.75 8.42
C ASP A 468 27.71 -16.96 6.89
N ALA A 469 26.62 -16.77 6.15
CA ALA A 469 26.61 -16.91 4.71
C ALA A 469 27.49 -15.88 4.00
N VAL A 470 27.60 -14.66 4.53
CA VAL A 470 28.37 -13.57 3.89
C VAL A 470 29.69 -13.26 4.59
N LYS A 471 30.15 -14.08 5.55
CA LYS A 471 31.37 -13.83 6.32
C LYS A 471 32.65 -13.70 5.48
N ASP A 472 32.72 -14.47 4.39
CA ASP A 472 33.86 -14.48 3.47
C ASP A 472 33.60 -13.63 2.20
N SER A 473 32.50 -12.86 2.21
CA SER A 473 32.09 -11.97 1.12
C SER A 473 33.02 -10.77 1.00
N SER A 474 33.16 -10.26 -0.23
CA SER A 474 33.83 -8.99 -0.47
C SER A 474 32.90 -7.77 -0.30
N LEU A 475 31.64 -7.99 0.09
CA LEU A 475 30.70 -6.93 0.40
C LEU A 475 31.10 -6.17 1.66
N PRO A 476 30.85 -4.86 1.74
CA PRO A 476 31.19 -4.05 2.90
C PRO A 476 30.19 -4.29 4.07
N ILE A 477 30.24 -5.50 4.66
CA ILE A 477 29.41 -5.84 5.83
C ILE A 477 29.94 -5.09 7.04
N ARG A 478 29.07 -4.29 7.70
CA ARG A 478 29.45 -3.41 8.81
C ARG A 478 28.36 -3.36 9.89
N PRO A 479 28.72 -3.16 11.16
CA PRO A 479 27.74 -2.82 12.19
C PRO A 479 26.97 -1.53 11.82
N ILE A 480 25.66 -1.52 12.08
CA ILE A 480 24.81 -0.36 11.75
C ILE A 480 25.26 0.91 12.48
N GLN A 481 25.79 0.75 13.70
CA GLN A 481 26.32 1.83 14.55
C GLN A 481 27.50 2.54 13.88
N ASP A 482 28.38 1.77 13.21
CA ASP A 482 29.55 2.33 12.52
C ASP A 482 29.15 3.14 11.30
N ILE A 483 28.18 2.63 10.52
CA ILE A 483 27.63 3.36 9.38
C ILE A 483 26.96 4.65 9.86
N LYS A 484 26.16 4.58 10.92
CA LYS A 484 25.49 5.74 11.52
C LYS A 484 26.51 6.80 11.96
N ALA A 485 27.54 6.40 12.72
CA ALA A 485 28.56 7.34 13.23
C ALA A 485 29.30 8.05 12.09
N GLU A 486 29.63 7.32 11.01
CA GLU A 486 30.24 7.91 9.82
C GLU A 486 29.32 8.94 9.15
N VAL A 487 28.03 8.59 9.00
CA VAL A 487 27.02 9.44 8.35
C VAL A 487 26.76 10.71 9.16
N GLU A 488 26.62 10.60 10.48
CA GLU A 488 26.47 11.76 11.36
C GLU A 488 27.66 12.72 11.24
N LYS A 489 28.89 12.21 11.17
CA LYS A 489 30.09 13.03 10.96
C LYS A 489 30.04 13.77 9.63
N ILE A 490 29.63 13.11 8.55
CA ILE A 490 29.49 13.70 7.20
C ILE A 490 28.42 14.80 7.19
N CYS A 491 27.28 14.54 7.84
CA CYS A 491 26.14 15.44 7.88
C CYS A 491 26.34 16.63 8.85
N GLY A 492 27.35 16.56 9.72
CA GLY A 492 27.62 17.60 10.73
C GLY A 492 26.89 17.37 12.05
N GLY A 493 26.39 16.17 12.31
CA GLY A 493 25.73 15.78 13.55
C GLY A 493 24.47 14.96 13.34
N LYS A 494 23.77 14.71 14.44
CA LYS A 494 22.46 14.04 14.45
C LYS A 494 21.40 14.91 13.79
N PRO A 495 20.38 14.31 13.13
CA PRO A 495 19.25 15.07 12.62
C PRO A 495 18.46 15.72 13.77
N ALA A 496 17.91 16.90 13.49
CA ALA A 496 17.01 17.57 14.44
C ALA A 496 15.75 16.70 14.65
N ARG A 497 15.34 16.55 15.91
CA ARG A 497 14.05 15.90 16.21
C ARG A 497 12.91 16.80 15.72
N PRO A 498 11.82 16.23 15.17
CA PRO A 498 10.68 17.01 14.74
C PRO A 498 10.07 17.79 15.92
N LYS A 499 9.68 19.03 15.67
CA LYS A 499 8.90 19.82 16.62
C LYS A 499 7.45 19.32 16.59
N ARG A 500 7.15 18.39 17.46
CA ARG A 500 5.82 17.80 17.59
C ARG A 500 4.92 18.61 18.50
N GLY A 501 3.66 18.78 18.11
CA GLY A 501 2.60 19.12 19.03
C GLY A 501 2.27 17.94 19.95
N ASN A 502 1.34 18.15 20.84
CA ASN A 502 0.84 17.13 21.78
C ASN A 502 -0.49 16.48 21.32
N ARG A 503 -0.94 16.77 20.09
CA ARG A 503 -2.19 16.25 19.53
C ARG A 503 -1.90 15.12 18.56
N PRO A 504 -2.42 13.89 18.79
CA PRO A 504 -2.49 12.86 17.78
C PRO A 504 -3.35 13.30 16.59
N VAL A 505 -2.88 13.08 15.37
CA VAL A 505 -3.62 13.42 14.14
C VAL A 505 -3.88 12.21 13.26
N ALA A 506 -3.04 11.17 13.39
CA ALA A 506 -3.27 9.88 12.78
C ALA A 506 -2.63 8.76 13.60
N VAL A 507 -3.03 7.53 13.34
CA VAL A 507 -2.41 6.32 13.89
C VAL A 507 -1.88 5.42 12.79
N VAL A 508 -0.80 4.71 13.10
CA VAL A 508 -0.24 3.64 12.27
C VAL A 508 -0.74 2.31 12.84
N LYS A 509 -1.52 1.58 12.05
CA LYS A 509 -1.96 0.22 12.42
C LYS A 509 -0.91 -0.81 11.99
N TRP A 510 -0.73 -1.83 12.83
CA TRP A 510 -0.01 -3.03 12.44
C TRP A 510 -0.92 -3.95 11.60
N VAL A 511 -0.33 -4.93 10.92
CA VAL A 511 -1.05 -5.87 10.03
C VAL A 511 -2.16 -6.67 10.73
N ASP A 512 -2.10 -6.82 12.06
CA ASP A 512 -3.08 -7.51 12.89
C ASP A 512 -4.21 -6.60 13.42
N GLY A 513 -4.18 -5.30 13.09
CA GLY A 513 -5.18 -4.31 13.52
C GLY A 513 -4.84 -3.57 14.81
N THR A 514 -3.74 -3.92 15.50
CA THR A 514 -3.31 -3.18 16.69
C THR A 514 -2.68 -1.82 16.34
N VAL A 515 -2.65 -0.88 17.27
CA VAL A 515 -2.07 0.44 17.05
C VAL A 515 -0.57 0.41 17.35
N LEU A 516 0.24 0.54 16.28
CA LEU A 516 1.70 0.46 16.34
C LEU A 516 2.34 1.79 16.76
N ASP A 517 1.90 2.90 16.19
CA ASP A 517 2.44 4.23 16.52
C ASP A 517 1.43 5.34 16.24
N THR A 518 1.78 6.53 16.65
CA THR A 518 1.00 7.76 16.52
C THR A 518 1.71 8.77 15.65
N VAL A 519 1.00 9.36 14.70
CA VAL A 519 1.44 10.56 13.98
C VAL A 519 0.95 11.78 14.75
N TRP A 520 1.89 12.62 15.12
CA TRP A 520 1.64 13.81 15.91
C TRP A 520 1.46 15.05 15.04
N GLN A 521 0.65 15.98 15.48
CA GLN A 521 0.52 17.27 14.83
C GLN A 521 1.88 17.95 14.69
N VAL A 522 2.20 18.45 13.50
CA VAL A 522 3.32 19.35 13.23
C VAL A 522 2.82 20.61 12.53
N SER A 523 3.41 21.74 12.88
CA SER A 523 3.03 23.05 12.35
C SER A 523 3.80 23.40 11.07
#